data_a6e32f73f3116c89f94b95c37b1f21e9
#
_entry.id   a6e32f73f3116c89f94b95c37b1f21e9
#
_cell.length_a   1.000
_cell.length_b   1.000
_cell.length_c   1.000
_cell.angle_alpha   90.00
_cell.angle_beta   90.00
_cell.angle_gamma   90.00
#
_symmetry.space_group_name_H-M   'P 1'
#
loop_
_entity.id
_entity.type
_entity.pdbx_description
1 polymer ?
#
loop_
_entity_poly.entity_id
_entity_poly.type
_entity_poly.pdbx_seq_one_letter_code
_entity_poly.pdbx_strand_id
1 'polypeptide(L)'
;MKSLLMLATLLTLAVFLTAAAAPLGGGVPAAVHYIGHEKVAEVMAKGGPIVSDPGLVVLANRRGTGQVEYHEHTNHIFIMVEGEATFITGGNMVGAKRTNADQMVATSIEGGETHHLVKGDVITIPAKTPHWWKEMTGKNVAYYAINIDQ
;
A
#
# COMPACT_ATOMS: atom_id res chain seq x y z
N MET A 1 76.04 -23.39 -23.66
CA MET A 1 74.86 -23.91 -22.93
C MET A 1 74.04 -22.67 -22.60
N LYS A 2 72.95 -22.44 -23.30
CA LYS A 2 72.05 -21.26 -23.16
C LYS A 2 70.73 -21.77 -22.46
N SER A 3 70.57 -21.38 -21.23
CA SER A 3 69.34 -21.69 -20.46
C SER A 3 68.24 -20.71 -20.88
N LEU A 4 67.15 -21.23 -21.42
CA LEU A 4 65.93 -20.53 -21.80
C LEU A 4 64.98 -20.49 -20.60
N LEU A 5 64.82 -19.31 -19.99
CA LEU A 5 63.82 -19.09 -18.92
C LEU A 5 62.46 -18.88 -19.58
N MET A 6 61.54 -19.83 -19.43
CA MET A 6 60.12 -19.66 -19.77
C MET A 6 59.41 -18.89 -18.64
N LEU A 7 58.96 -17.69 -18.94
CA LEU A 7 58.10 -16.90 -18.05
C LEU A 7 56.64 -17.26 -18.35
N ALA A 8 56.01 -18.04 -17.48
CA ALA A 8 54.61 -18.35 -17.56
C ALA A 8 53.80 -17.20 -16.94
N THR A 9 53.15 -16.41 -17.75
CA THR A 9 52.18 -15.40 -17.31
C THR A 9 50.85 -16.07 -17.01
N LEU A 10 50.52 -16.10 -15.70
CA LEU A 10 49.18 -16.55 -15.22
C LEU A 10 48.20 -15.41 -15.47
N LEU A 11 47.30 -15.60 -16.45
CA LEU A 11 46.20 -14.66 -16.72
C LEU A 11 45.06 -15.03 -15.77
N THR A 12 44.90 -14.29 -14.66
CA THR A 12 43.75 -14.43 -13.76
C THR A 12 42.53 -13.76 -14.38
N LEU A 13 41.62 -14.55 -14.88
CA LEU A 13 40.30 -14.11 -15.35
C LEU A 13 39.42 -13.76 -14.13
N ALA A 14 39.28 -12.47 -13.80
CA ALA A 14 38.38 -12.00 -12.81
C ALA A 14 36.95 -12.09 -13.38
N VAL A 15 36.18 -13.09 -12.96
CA VAL A 15 34.75 -13.18 -13.26
C VAL A 15 34.01 -12.23 -12.33
N PHE A 16 33.60 -11.07 -12.85
CA PHE A 16 32.67 -10.17 -12.14
C PHE A 16 31.28 -10.83 -12.19
N LEU A 17 30.86 -11.48 -11.09
CA LEU A 17 29.46 -11.83 -10.89
C LEU A 17 28.71 -10.51 -10.61
N THR A 18 28.08 -9.95 -11.62
CA THR A 18 27.05 -8.93 -11.40
C THR A 18 25.85 -9.63 -10.80
N ALA A 19 25.68 -9.56 -9.48
CA ALA A 19 24.42 -9.90 -8.85
C ALA A 19 23.36 -8.96 -9.44
N ALA A 20 22.50 -9.48 -10.31
CA ALA A 20 21.29 -8.78 -10.69
C ALA A 20 20.48 -8.58 -9.39
N ALA A 21 20.31 -7.34 -8.96
CA ALA A 21 19.41 -7.03 -7.87
C ALA A 21 18.04 -7.61 -8.27
N ALA A 22 17.46 -8.45 -7.40
CA ALA A 22 16.09 -8.88 -7.57
C ALA A 22 15.22 -7.63 -7.66
N PRO A 23 14.26 -7.55 -8.58
CA PRO A 23 13.35 -6.43 -8.63
C PRO A 23 12.68 -6.33 -7.25
N LEU A 24 12.78 -5.16 -6.62
CA LEU A 24 12.02 -4.83 -5.44
C LEU A 24 10.56 -5.10 -5.81
N GLY A 25 9.90 -6.00 -5.09
CA GLY A 25 8.59 -6.53 -5.44
C GLY A 25 7.47 -5.53 -5.21
N GLY A 26 7.39 -4.51 -6.04
CA GLY A 26 6.21 -3.70 -6.26
C GLY A 26 5.85 -3.87 -7.73
N GLY A 27 4.70 -4.46 -8.03
CA GLY A 27 4.23 -4.57 -9.40
C GLY A 27 4.11 -3.17 -10.00
N VAL A 28 4.78 -2.93 -11.12
CA VAL A 28 4.55 -1.71 -11.90
C VAL A 28 3.30 -1.95 -12.74
N PRO A 29 2.36 -0.99 -12.84
CA PRO A 29 1.21 -1.13 -13.73
C PRO A 29 1.65 -1.54 -15.13
N ALA A 30 1.03 -2.57 -15.67
CA ALA A 30 1.41 -3.16 -16.97
C ALA A 30 1.07 -2.24 -18.15
N ALA A 31 0.17 -1.28 -17.95
CA ALA A 31 -0.31 -0.35 -18.98
C ALA A 31 -0.78 0.98 -18.40
N VAL A 32 -0.93 1.99 -19.26
CA VAL A 32 -1.61 3.23 -18.91
C VAL A 32 -3.13 2.98 -18.87
N HIS A 33 -3.77 3.31 -17.76
CA HIS A 33 -5.22 3.32 -17.63
C HIS A 33 -5.74 4.77 -17.63
N TYR A 34 -6.58 5.10 -18.58
CA TYR A 34 -7.37 6.32 -18.56
C TYR A 34 -8.82 5.98 -18.26
N ILE A 35 -9.31 6.45 -17.12
CA ILE A 35 -10.69 6.23 -16.69
C ILE A 35 -11.39 7.59 -16.68
N GLY A 36 -12.36 7.78 -17.59
CA GLY A 36 -13.11 9.03 -17.68
C GLY A 36 -13.92 9.32 -16.41
N HIS A 37 -14.16 10.59 -16.15
CA HIS A 37 -14.82 11.07 -14.91
C HIS A 37 -16.21 10.45 -14.69
N GLU A 38 -16.97 10.20 -15.76
CA GLU A 38 -18.30 9.56 -15.66
C GLU A 38 -18.21 8.16 -15.07
N LYS A 39 -17.22 7.36 -15.53
CA LYS A 39 -16.99 6.03 -15.00
C LYS A 39 -16.48 6.07 -13.56
N VAL A 40 -15.61 7.00 -13.23
CA VAL A 40 -15.16 7.22 -11.85
C VAL A 40 -16.33 7.58 -10.94
N ALA A 41 -17.23 8.47 -11.37
CA ALA A 41 -18.42 8.85 -10.61
C ALA A 41 -19.39 7.66 -10.40
N GLU A 42 -19.59 6.82 -11.44
CA GLU A 42 -20.40 5.60 -11.33
C GLU A 42 -19.84 4.65 -10.27
N VAL A 43 -18.52 4.41 -10.29
CA VAL A 43 -17.85 3.54 -9.31
C VAL A 43 -17.90 4.17 -7.92
N MET A 44 -17.69 5.47 -7.77
CA MET A 44 -17.78 6.17 -6.49
C MET A 44 -19.17 6.06 -5.86
N ALA A 45 -20.23 6.06 -6.65
CA ALA A 45 -21.60 5.93 -6.15
C ALA A 45 -21.88 4.55 -5.53
N LYS A 46 -21.22 3.49 -6.00
CA LYS A 46 -21.43 2.08 -5.61
C LYS A 46 -20.32 1.54 -4.70
N GLY A 47 -19.13 2.12 -4.76
CA GLY A 47 -17.90 1.56 -4.26
C GLY A 47 -17.34 0.49 -5.20
N GLY A 48 -16.02 0.32 -5.21
CA GLY A 48 -15.35 -0.72 -5.96
C GLY A 48 -14.05 -0.28 -6.65
N PRO A 49 -13.43 -1.18 -7.41
CA PRO A 49 -12.17 -0.90 -8.08
C PRO A 49 -12.34 0.01 -9.31
N ILE A 50 -11.45 1.00 -9.42
CA ILE A 50 -11.26 1.84 -10.62
C ILE A 50 -10.11 1.26 -11.45
N VAL A 51 -9.01 0.89 -10.80
CA VAL A 51 -7.85 0.19 -11.38
C VAL A 51 -7.50 -0.99 -10.50
N SER A 52 -7.12 -2.10 -11.11
CA SER A 52 -6.71 -3.31 -10.38
C SER A 52 -5.58 -3.99 -11.16
N ASP A 53 -4.36 -3.56 -10.89
CA ASP A 53 -3.13 -4.12 -11.43
C ASP A 53 -2.31 -4.81 -10.34
N PRO A 54 -1.41 -5.72 -10.69
CA PRO A 54 -0.46 -6.26 -9.73
C PRO A 54 0.34 -5.13 -9.05
N GLY A 55 0.27 -5.07 -7.72
CA GLY A 55 0.98 -4.07 -6.91
C GLY A 55 0.36 -2.67 -6.88
N LEU A 56 -0.69 -2.41 -7.66
CA LEU A 56 -1.40 -1.13 -7.63
C LEU A 56 -2.91 -1.31 -7.79
N VAL A 57 -3.67 -0.99 -6.75
CA VAL A 57 -5.13 -0.98 -6.81
C VAL A 57 -5.64 0.40 -6.45
N VAL A 58 -6.49 0.98 -7.29
CA VAL A 58 -7.20 2.23 -7.01
C VAL A 58 -8.68 1.91 -6.80
N LEU A 59 -9.18 2.21 -5.61
CA LEU A 59 -10.56 1.98 -5.23
C LEU A 59 -11.29 3.32 -5.04
N ALA A 60 -12.54 3.37 -5.44
CA ALA A 60 -13.50 4.32 -4.92
C ALA A 60 -14.24 3.65 -3.76
N ASN A 61 -14.11 4.19 -2.56
CA ASN A 61 -14.74 3.66 -1.37
C ASN A 61 -15.85 4.58 -0.88
N ARG A 62 -16.96 3.95 -0.47
CA ARG A 62 -18.03 4.58 0.30
C ARG A 62 -18.35 3.65 1.45
N ARG A 63 -17.91 4.01 2.64
CA ARG A 63 -18.03 3.13 3.81
C ARG A 63 -18.44 3.85 5.08
N GLY A 64 -19.08 3.10 5.98
CA GLY A 64 -19.31 3.48 7.37
C GLY A 64 -18.11 3.14 8.27
N THR A 65 -18.30 3.32 9.59
CA THR A 65 -17.36 2.83 10.60
C THR A 65 -17.14 1.33 10.48
N GLY A 66 -15.98 0.86 10.88
CA GLY A 66 -15.59 -0.53 10.71
C GLY A 66 -14.65 -1.03 11.80
N GLN A 67 -14.07 -2.19 11.56
CA GLN A 67 -13.01 -2.73 12.38
C GLN A 67 -11.70 -2.00 12.11
N VAL A 68 -10.75 -2.12 13.03
CA VAL A 68 -9.33 -1.78 12.78
C VAL A 68 -8.81 -2.67 11.67
N GLU A 69 -8.06 -2.08 10.77
CA GLU A 69 -7.36 -2.79 9.68
C GLU A 69 -5.85 -2.62 9.84
N TYR A 70 -5.11 -3.64 9.41
CA TYR A 70 -3.66 -3.66 9.36
C TYR A 70 -3.24 -4.51 8.17
N HIS A 71 -2.30 -4.01 7.37
CA HIS A 71 -1.74 -4.71 6.22
C HIS A 71 -0.24 -4.90 6.37
N GLU A 72 0.24 -6.12 6.10
CA GLU A 72 1.65 -6.49 6.23
C GLU A 72 2.50 -5.87 5.12
N HIS A 73 1.97 -5.80 3.90
CA HIS A 73 2.71 -5.44 2.69
C HIS A 73 2.08 -4.31 1.87
N THR A 74 0.91 -3.79 2.27
CA THR A 74 0.19 -2.78 1.49
C THR A 74 0.29 -1.41 2.15
N ASN A 75 0.80 -0.42 1.40
CA ASN A 75 0.69 1.01 1.76
C ASN A 75 -0.62 1.56 1.22
N HIS A 76 -1.21 2.51 1.96
CA HIS A 76 -2.40 3.22 1.49
C HIS A 76 -2.15 4.71 1.32
N ILE A 77 -2.83 5.29 0.32
CA ILE A 77 -3.05 6.72 0.22
C ILE A 77 -4.56 6.91 0.15
N PHE A 78 -5.14 7.59 1.14
CA PHE A 78 -6.56 7.94 1.09
C PHE A 78 -6.73 9.41 0.73
N ILE A 79 -7.68 9.70 -0.16
CA ILE A 79 -8.04 11.05 -0.59
C ILE A 79 -9.52 11.21 -0.33
N MET A 80 -9.87 12.09 0.62
CA MET A 80 -11.25 12.32 1.05
C MET A 80 -12.04 13.06 -0.02
N VAL A 81 -13.20 12.52 -0.42
CA VAL A 81 -14.09 13.09 -1.43
C VAL A 81 -15.36 13.67 -0.80
N GLU A 82 -15.91 12.98 0.21
CA GLU A 82 -17.17 13.37 0.86
C GLU A 82 -17.20 12.89 2.31
N GLY A 83 -17.84 13.68 3.17
CA GLY A 83 -18.03 13.35 4.59
C GLY A 83 -16.85 13.72 5.47
N GLU A 84 -17.01 13.40 6.76
CA GLU A 84 -16.04 13.67 7.82
C GLU A 84 -15.92 12.45 8.73
N ALA A 85 -14.72 12.20 9.24
CA ALA A 85 -14.46 11.08 10.11
C ALA A 85 -13.37 11.35 11.15
N THR A 86 -13.50 10.70 12.31
CA THR A 86 -12.40 10.47 13.24
C THR A 86 -11.67 9.20 12.80
N PHE A 87 -10.42 9.36 12.41
CA PHE A 87 -9.54 8.30 11.92
C PHE A 87 -8.34 8.14 12.85
N ILE A 88 -8.02 6.91 13.24
CA ILE A 88 -6.89 6.61 14.14
C ILE A 88 -5.85 5.81 13.40
N THR A 89 -4.56 6.18 13.58
CA THR A 89 -3.41 5.45 13.04
C THR A 89 -2.40 5.08 14.11
N GLY A 90 -1.69 3.96 13.92
CA GLY A 90 -0.71 3.45 14.89
C GLY A 90 -1.37 2.89 16.15
N GLY A 91 -0.61 2.87 17.25
CA GLY A 91 -1.06 2.31 18.53
C GLY A 91 -1.09 0.78 18.57
N ASN A 92 -1.73 0.22 19.59
CA ASN A 92 -1.81 -1.20 19.84
C ASN A 92 -3.21 -1.74 19.49
N MET A 93 -3.26 -2.78 18.66
CA MET A 93 -4.49 -3.44 18.26
C MET A 93 -5.03 -4.31 19.40
N VAL A 94 -6.30 -4.10 19.80
CA VAL A 94 -7.00 -4.90 20.81
C VAL A 94 -7.84 -5.98 20.13
N GLY A 95 -7.67 -7.24 20.55
CA GLY A 95 -8.39 -8.37 19.98
C GLY A 95 -8.01 -8.66 18.52
N ALA A 96 -6.75 -8.46 18.17
CA ALA A 96 -6.24 -8.66 16.82
C ALA A 96 -6.43 -10.10 16.33
N LYS A 97 -6.87 -10.25 15.08
CA LYS A 97 -7.04 -11.54 14.38
C LYS A 97 -6.49 -11.42 12.97
N ARG A 98 -5.71 -12.40 12.56
CA ARG A 98 -5.25 -12.52 11.16
C ARG A 98 -6.39 -13.08 10.30
N THR A 99 -6.68 -12.42 9.19
CA THR A 99 -7.72 -12.84 8.23
C THR A 99 -7.13 -13.52 7.01
N ASN A 100 -5.92 -13.12 6.60
CA ASN A 100 -5.14 -13.74 5.53
C ASN A 100 -3.64 -13.44 5.70
N ALA A 101 -2.81 -13.76 4.71
CA ALA A 101 -1.35 -13.58 4.77
C ALA A 101 -0.94 -12.11 4.93
N ASP A 102 -1.69 -11.18 4.37
CA ASP A 102 -1.41 -9.74 4.41
C ASP A 102 -2.21 -8.99 5.48
N GLN A 103 -3.42 -9.42 5.84
CA GLN A 103 -4.36 -8.63 6.61
C GLN A 103 -4.60 -9.15 8.03
N MET A 104 -4.65 -8.23 8.97
CA MET A 104 -5.21 -8.41 10.31
C MET A 104 -6.35 -7.41 10.54
N VAL A 105 -7.28 -7.76 11.41
CA VAL A 105 -8.36 -6.90 11.90
C VAL A 105 -8.37 -6.90 13.43
N ALA A 106 -8.93 -5.85 14.04
CA ALA A 106 -9.11 -5.77 15.49
C ALA A 106 -10.40 -5.02 15.86
N THR A 107 -10.75 -5.07 17.12
CA THR A 107 -11.95 -4.40 17.63
C THR A 107 -11.72 -2.92 17.92
N SER A 108 -10.50 -2.56 18.36
CA SER A 108 -10.13 -1.17 18.68
C SER A 108 -8.61 -0.99 18.63
N ILE A 109 -8.18 0.27 18.73
CA ILE A 109 -6.79 0.69 18.93
C ILE A 109 -6.69 1.38 20.29
N GLU A 110 -5.69 0.99 21.08
CA GLU A 110 -5.26 1.71 22.29
C GLU A 110 -4.03 2.55 21.97
N GLY A 111 -4.09 3.84 22.33
CA GLY A 111 -3.09 4.81 21.89
C GLY A 111 -3.28 5.15 20.41
N GLY A 112 -2.21 5.51 19.74
CA GLY A 112 -2.26 5.94 18.35
C GLY A 112 -2.56 7.43 18.19
N GLU A 113 -2.45 7.90 16.95
CA GLU A 113 -2.71 9.29 16.58
C GLU A 113 -4.12 9.45 16.02
N THR A 114 -4.84 10.44 16.50
CA THR A 114 -6.21 10.74 16.05
C THR A 114 -6.19 11.85 15.01
N HIS A 115 -6.79 11.62 13.87
CA HIS A 115 -6.97 12.57 12.77
C HIS A 115 -8.45 12.86 12.58
N HIS A 116 -8.79 14.13 12.38
CA HIS A 116 -10.11 14.53 11.90
C HIS A 116 -10.02 14.76 10.40
N LEU A 117 -10.51 13.79 9.63
CA LEU A 117 -10.45 13.83 8.16
C LEU A 117 -11.71 14.45 7.59
N VAL A 118 -11.53 15.43 6.70
CA VAL A 118 -12.60 16.11 5.96
C VAL A 118 -12.35 16.06 4.46
N LYS A 119 -13.35 16.45 3.68
CA LYS A 119 -13.24 16.52 2.21
C LYS A 119 -11.98 17.30 1.77
N GLY A 120 -11.18 16.70 0.91
CA GLY A 120 -9.95 17.25 0.35
C GLY A 120 -8.69 16.80 1.08
N ASP A 121 -8.81 16.22 2.26
CA ASP A 121 -7.66 15.71 3.00
C ASP A 121 -7.03 14.50 2.31
N VAL A 122 -5.73 14.37 2.49
CA VAL A 122 -4.93 13.23 2.05
C VAL A 122 -4.18 12.67 3.24
N ILE A 123 -4.28 11.36 3.44
CA ILE A 123 -3.50 10.64 4.45
C ILE A 123 -2.77 9.46 3.82
N THR A 124 -1.50 9.30 4.17
CA THR A 124 -0.69 8.14 3.78
C THR A 124 -0.51 7.22 4.97
N ILE A 125 -0.70 5.93 4.76
CA ILE A 125 -0.61 4.91 5.79
C ILE A 125 0.38 3.85 5.31
N PRO A 126 1.61 3.82 5.85
CA PRO A 126 2.58 2.79 5.52
C PRO A 126 2.07 1.39 5.90
N ALA A 127 2.53 0.38 5.19
CA ALA A 127 2.35 -1.01 5.61
C ALA A 127 2.74 -1.19 7.09
N LYS A 128 2.15 -2.16 7.76
CA LYS A 128 2.36 -2.46 9.19
C LYS A 128 1.86 -1.37 10.15
N THR A 129 1.01 -0.45 9.67
CA THR A 129 0.39 0.58 10.51
C THR A 129 -1.07 0.25 10.73
N PRO A 130 -1.50 -0.06 11.99
CA PRO A 130 -2.92 -0.17 12.33
C PRO A 130 -3.66 1.10 11.98
N HIS A 131 -4.86 0.99 11.44
CA HIS A 131 -5.67 2.15 11.11
C HIS A 131 -7.17 1.84 11.25
N TRP A 132 -7.96 2.89 11.61
CA TRP A 132 -9.34 2.68 12.01
C TRP A 132 -10.24 3.88 11.70
N TRP A 133 -11.28 3.64 10.93
CA TRP A 133 -12.42 4.54 10.80
C TRP A 133 -13.30 4.43 12.04
N LYS A 134 -12.97 5.21 13.09
CA LYS A 134 -13.59 5.08 14.41
C LYS A 134 -14.99 5.67 14.45
N GLU A 135 -15.15 6.90 13.98
CA GLU A 135 -16.40 7.64 14.04
C GLU A 135 -16.60 8.44 12.75
N MET A 136 -17.85 8.69 12.38
CA MET A 136 -18.22 9.49 11.20
C MET A 136 -19.36 10.44 11.56
N THR A 137 -19.34 11.66 11.01
CA THR A 137 -20.41 12.65 11.23
C THR A 137 -21.71 12.26 10.53
N GLY A 138 -21.65 11.42 9.49
CA GLY A 138 -22.80 10.90 8.74
C GLY A 138 -22.85 9.38 8.70
N LYS A 139 -23.62 8.83 7.77
CA LYS A 139 -23.72 7.38 7.59
C LYS A 139 -22.45 6.76 6.99
N ASN A 140 -21.75 7.51 6.16
CA ASN A 140 -20.53 7.06 5.48
C ASN A 140 -19.66 8.25 5.05
N VAL A 141 -18.43 7.93 4.74
CA VAL A 141 -17.49 8.80 3.98
C VAL A 141 -17.26 8.22 2.60
N ALA A 142 -16.91 9.07 1.63
CA ALA A 142 -16.43 8.66 0.33
C ALA A 142 -14.98 9.11 0.14
N TYR A 143 -14.13 8.21 -0.34
CA TYR A 143 -12.71 8.48 -0.56
C TYR A 143 -12.12 7.58 -1.63
N TYR A 144 -11.06 8.03 -2.27
CA TYR A 144 -10.20 7.16 -3.05
C TYR A 144 -9.20 6.48 -2.13
N ALA A 145 -9.03 5.17 -2.28
CA ALA A 145 -7.93 4.42 -1.68
C ALA A 145 -6.99 3.94 -2.78
N ILE A 146 -5.74 4.35 -2.71
CA ILE A 146 -4.67 3.88 -3.58
C ILE A 146 -3.84 2.92 -2.74
N ASN A 147 -3.88 1.64 -3.11
CA ASN A 147 -3.18 0.56 -2.44
C ASN A 147 -1.95 0.19 -3.26
N ILE A 148 -0.79 0.23 -2.62
CA ILE A 148 0.51 -0.04 -3.25
C ILE A 148 1.18 -1.15 -2.47
N ASP A 149 1.32 -2.32 -3.09
CA ASP A 149 1.98 -3.47 -2.48
C ASP A 149 3.51 -3.34 -2.56
N GLN A 150 4.18 -3.84 -1.51
CA GLN A 150 5.65 -3.89 -1.38
C GLN A 150 6.19 -5.28 -1.69
#